data_f527c93de63b2122daf1f5624766f3c4
#
_entry.id   f527c93de63b2122daf1f5624766f3c4
#
_cell.length_a   1.000
_cell.length_b   1.000
_cell.length_c   1.000
_cell.angle_alpha   90.00
_cell.angle_beta   90.00
_cell.angle_gamma   90.00
#
_symmetry.space_group_name_H-M   'P 1'
#
loop_
_entity.id
_entity.type
_entity.pdbx_description
1 polymer ?
#
loop_
_entity_poly.entity_id
_entity_poly.type
_entity_poly.pdbx_seq_one_letter_code
_entity_poly.pdbx_strand_id
1 'polypeptide(L)'
;EPHHFATLFGYGASAINPYMVNEIIRMQVKEKFITGMDENKAVENFNKAIGKGLLKIMNKIGISTLHSYRGSQIFEIVGFNSQFASKYFPYTASRIEGIGLYEIEKEIDQRYKLAYPNNTIDKRLGLNIGGEYRWRRNGERHLLDVKLPG
;
A
#
# COMPACT_ATOMS: atom_id res chain seq x y z
N GLU A 1 -0.60 -3.50 2.46
CA GLU A 1 0.48 -3.71 3.43
C GLU A 1 0.19 -3.03 4.76
N PRO A 2 0.82 -3.47 5.89
CA PRO A 2 0.58 -2.87 7.20
C PRO A 2 0.83 -1.36 7.25
N HIS A 3 1.80 -0.85 6.50
CA HIS A 3 2.11 0.59 6.45
C HIS A 3 0.99 1.42 5.82
N HIS A 4 0.24 0.89 4.86
CA HIS A 4 -0.93 1.57 4.31
C HIS A 4 -2.02 1.77 5.37
N PHE A 5 -2.25 0.76 6.21
CA PHE A 5 -3.19 0.86 7.33
C PHE A 5 -2.67 1.81 8.41
N ALA A 6 -1.37 1.73 8.72
CA ALA A 6 -0.74 2.64 9.67
C ALA A 6 -0.88 4.11 9.24
N THR A 7 -0.69 4.41 7.96
CA THR A 7 -0.84 5.75 7.41
C THR A 7 -2.29 6.25 7.54
N LEU A 8 -3.28 5.41 7.18
CA LEU A 8 -4.69 5.79 7.30
C LEU A 8 -5.08 6.06 8.77
N PHE A 9 -4.67 5.22 9.70
CA PHE A 9 -4.90 5.45 11.13
C PHE A 9 -4.16 6.70 11.63
N GLY A 10 -2.93 6.91 11.20
CA GLY A 10 -2.14 8.09 11.55
C GLY A 10 -2.78 9.39 11.06
N TYR A 11 -3.46 9.38 9.94
CA TYR A 11 -4.28 10.48 9.44
C TYR A 11 -5.70 10.55 10.02
N GLY A 12 -6.02 9.72 11.02
CA GLY A 12 -7.22 9.86 11.83
C GLY A 12 -8.36 8.89 11.49
N ALA A 13 -8.19 7.93 10.59
CA ALA A 13 -9.21 6.92 10.32
C ALA A 13 -9.57 6.14 11.59
N SER A 14 -10.87 5.96 11.84
CA SER A 14 -11.37 5.16 12.97
C SER A 14 -11.59 3.71 12.60
N ALA A 15 -11.86 3.44 11.33
CA ALA A 15 -12.04 2.10 10.78
C ALA A 15 -11.58 2.08 9.33
N ILE A 16 -11.15 0.92 8.86
CA ILE A 16 -10.70 0.70 7.49
C ILE A 16 -11.40 -0.55 6.97
N ASN A 17 -12.04 -0.44 5.81
CA ASN A 17 -12.63 -1.57 5.11
C ASN A 17 -11.81 -1.91 3.85
N PRO A 18 -10.92 -2.91 3.90
CA PRO A 18 -10.11 -3.31 2.76
C PRO A 18 -10.88 -4.25 1.81
N TYR A 19 -12.07 -3.82 1.34
CA TYR A 19 -12.99 -4.66 0.58
C TYR A 19 -12.35 -5.31 -0.65
N MET A 20 -11.54 -4.57 -1.42
CA MET A 20 -10.84 -5.12 -2.60
C MET A 20 -9.84 -6.21 -2.22
N VAL A 21 -9.11 -6.02 -1.12
CA VAL A 21 -8.16 -7.05 -0.64
C VAL A 21 -8.92 -8.31 -0.22
N ASN A 22 -10.04 -8.14 0.48
CA ASN A 22 -10.88 -9.27 0.88
C ASN A 22 -11.40 -10.06 -0.32
N GLU A 23 -11.86 -9.37 -1.38
CA GLU A 23 -12.31 -10.03 -2.61
C GLU A 23 -11.15 -10.73 -3.35
N ILE A 24 -9.98 -10.10 -3.42
CA ILE A 24 -8.79 -10.73 -4.00
C ILE A 24 -8.41 -12.00 -3.23
N ILE A 25 -8.41 -11.96 -1.89
CA ILE A 25 -8.10 -13.13 -1.07
C ILE A 25 -9.09 -14.27 -1.34
N ARG A 26 -10.40 -13.97 -1.38
CA ARG A 26 -11.43 -14.96 -1.68
C ARG A 26 -11.25 -15.58 -3.07
N MET A 27 -10.98 -14.74 -4.07
CA MET A 27 -10.68 -15.20 -5.43
C MET A 27 -9.45 -16.12 -5.44
N GLN A 28 -8.38 -15.77 -4.74
CA GLN A 28 -7.15 -16.57 -4.65
C GLN A 28 -7.39 -17.95 -4.02
N VAL A 29 -8.30 -18.05 -3.04
CA VAL A 29 -8.71 -19.33 -2.45
C VAL A 29 -9.52 -20.15 -3.46
N LYS A 30 -10.51 -19.53 -4.14
CA LYS A 30 -11.33 -20.17 -5.17
C LYS A 30 -10.50 -20.75 -6.31
N GLU A 31 -9.52 -20.00 -6.78
CA GLU A 31 -8.60 -20.39 -7.84
C GLU A 31 -7.45 -21.29 -7.39
N LYS A 32 -7.46 -21.72 -6.10
CA LYS A 32 -6.46 -22.61 -5.49
C LYS A 32 -5.03 -22.07 -5.49
N PHE A 33 -4.83 -20.76 -5.57
CA PHE A 33 -3.53 -20.13 -5.29
C PHE A 33 -3.23 -20.14 -3.79
N ILE A 34 -4.27 -20.00 -2.96
CA ILE A 34 -4.20 -20.21 -1.52
C ILE A 34 -4.89 -21.55 -1.20
N THR A 35 -4.16 -22.47 -0.61
CA THR A 35 -4.64 -23.83 -0.29
C THR A 35 -4.58 -24.09 1.21
N GLY A 36 -5.31 -25.11 1.68
CA GLY A 36 -5.28 -25.53 3.09
C GLY A 36 -6.14 -24.69 4.03
N MET A 37 -6.95 -23.75 3.51
CA MET A 37 -7.90 -22.98 4.31
C MET A 37 -9.07 -22.49 3.46
N ASP A 38 -10.19 -22.18 4.10
CA ASP A 38 -11.34 -21.55 3.47
C ASP A 38 -11.17 -20.02 3.35
N GLU A 39 -12.09 -19.39 2.60
CA GLU A 39 -12.06 -17.95 2.32
C GLU A 39 -12.10 -17.09 3.59
N ASN A 40 -12.96 -17.45 4.54
CA ASN A 40 -13.11 -16.69 5.78
C ASN A 40 -11.85 -16.78 6.64
N LYS A 41 -11.26 -17.97 6.71
CA LYS A 41 -10.01 -18.18 7.43
C LYS A 41 -8.85 -17.41 6.81
N ALA A 42 -8.80 -17.35 5.49
CA ALA A 42 -7.79 -16.57 4.78
C ALA A 42 -7.91 -15.06 5.07
N VAL A 43 -9.13 -14.51 5.03
CA VAL A 43 -9.40 -13.12 5.40
C VAL A 43 -9.09 -12.85 6.88
N GLU A 44 -9.47 -13.76 7.79
CA GLU A 44 -9.12 -13.65 9.21
C GLU A 44 -7.61 -13.60 9.44
N ASN A 45 -6.86 -14.46 8.75
CA ASN A 45 -5.40 -14.50 8.84
C ASN A 45 -4.78 -13.20 8.30
N PHE A 46 -5.31 -12.64 7.21
CA PHE A 46 -4.90 -11.34 6.70
C PHE A 46 -5.12 -10.24 7.76
N ASN A 47 -6.32 -10.17 8.36
CA ASN A 47 -6.64 -9.17 9.38
C ASN A 47 -5.73 -9.30 10.61
N LYS A 48 -5.44 -10.54 11.05
CA LYS A 48 -4.49 -10.79 12.14
C LYS A 48 -3.07 -10.33 11.77
N ALA A 49 -2.64 -10.57 10.53
CA ALA A 49 -1.32 -10.14 10.06
C ALA A 49 -1.21 -8.61 10.03
N ILE A 50 -2.23 -7.91 9.54
CA ILE A 50 -2.30 -6.43 9.55
C ILE A 50 -2.26 -5.91 11.00
N GLY A 51 -3.06 -6.45 11.89
CA GLY A 51 -3.07 -6.05 13.32
C GLY A 51 -1.70 -6.21 13.98
N LYS A 52 -1.04 -7.35 13.77
CA LYS A 52 0.34 -7.58 14.26
C LYS A 52 1.33 -6.58 13.65
N GLY A 53 1.21 -6.30 12.36
CA GLY A 53 2.06 -5.33 11.67
C GLY A 53 1.89 -3.92 12.24
N LEU A 54 0.65 -3.49 12.48
CA LEU A 54 0.34 -2.19 13.06
C LEU A 54 0.90 -2.05 14.48
N LEU A 55 0.70 -3.06 15.34
CA LEU A 55 1.28 -3.08 16.68
C LEU A 55 2.80 -2.99 16.66
N LYS A 56 3.46 -3.63 15.70
CA LYS A 56 4.91 -3.56 15.52
C LYS A 56 5.38 -2.17 15.12
N ILE A 57 4.64 -1.49 14.25
CA ILE A 57 4.92 -0.10 13.84
C ILE A 57 4.77 0.82 15.04
N MET A 58 3.64 0.74 15.76
CA MET A 58 3.40 1.54 16.96
C MET A 58 4.47 1.33 18.03
N ASN A 59 4.87 0.09 18.26
CA ASN A 59 5.93 -0.25 19.20
C ASN A 59 7.28 0.41 18.83
N LYS A 60 7.64 0.39 17.54
CA LYS A 60 8.88 1.05 17.07
C LYS A 60 8.86 2.57 17.22
N ILE A 61 7.69 3.17 17.10
CA ILE A 61 7.51 4.63 17.27
C ILE A 61 7.37 4.99 18.75
N GLY A 62 7.07 4.02 19.62
CA GLY A 62 6.88 4.25 21.05
C GLY A 62 5.49 4.75 21.43
N ILE A 63 4.48 4.56 20.58
CA ILE A 63 3.09 4.92 20.85
C ILE A 63 2.32 3.67 21.27
N SER A 64 1.88 3.61 22.53
CA SER A 64 1.31 2.42 23.14
C SER A 64 -0.17 2.19 22.84
N THR A 65 -0.93 3.21 22.47
CA THR A 65 -2.37 3.11 22.23
C THR A 65 -2.74 3.59 20.83
N LEU A 66 -3.70 2.90 20.20
CA LEU A 66 -4.20 3.31 18.88
C LEU A 66 -4.85 4.70 18.92
N HIS A 67 -5.48 5.04 20.04
CA HIS A 67 -6.11 6.34 20.24
C HIS A 67 -5.10 7.48 20.17
N SER A 68 -3.92 7.32 20.77
CA SER A 68 -2.82 8.29 20.70
C SER A 68 -2.11 8.30 19.34
N TYR A 69 -2.16 7.18 18.60
CA TYR A 69 -1.60 7.07 17.27
C TYR A 69 -2.43 7.82 16.22
N ARG A 70 -3.75 7.82 16.36
CA ARG A 70 -4.67 8.47 15.43
C ARG A 70 -4.46 9.98 15.42
N GLY A 71 -4.22 10.53 14.22
CA GLY A 71 -3.99 11.97 14.04
C GLY A 71 -2.70 12.50 14.68
N SER A 72 -1.73 11.65 14.95
CA SER A 72 -0.50 11.99 15.70
C SER A 72 0.51 12.84 14.93
N GLN A 73 0.26 13.16 13.65
CA GLN A 73 1.14 13.99 12.82
C GLN A 73 2.60 13.50 12.73
N ILE A 74 2.77 12.18 12.70
CA ILE A 74 4.08 11.52 12.69
C ILE A 74 4.67 11.30 11.30
N PHE A 75 3.96 11.72 10.26
CA PHE A 75 4.38 11.54 8.87
C PHE A 75 5.02 12.80 8.30
N GLU A 76 5.88 12.59 7.34
CA GLU A 76 6.49 13.62 6.51
C GLU A 76 6.23 13.27 5.05
N ILE A 77 5.93 14.29 4.26
CA ILE A 77 5.75 14.15 2.81
C ILE A 77 7.11 14.29 2.14
N VAL A 78 7.41 13.35 1.27
CA VAL A 78 8.60 13.36 0.42
C VAL A 78 8.17 13.25 -1.03
N GLY A 79 8.52 14.27 -1.82
CA GLY A 79 8.33 14.22 -3.27
C GLY A 79 6.98 14.69 -3.79
N PHE A 80 6.17 15.40 -3.00
CA PHE A 80 5.04 16.18 -3.50
C PHE A 80 5.39 17.68 -3.50
N ASN A 81 4.88 18.42 -4.50
CA ASN A 81 5.03 19.86 -4.49
C ASN A 81 4.22 20.51 -3.36
N SER A 82 4.65 21.67 -2.93
CA SER A 82 4.06 22.39 -1.79
C SER A 82 2.58 22.74 -2.00
N GLN A 83 2.17 23.04 -3.23
CA GLN A 83 0.78 23.33 -3.56
C GLN A 83 -0.13 22.12 -3.34
N PHE A 84 0.31 20.93 -3.76
CA PHE A 84 -0.40 19.69 -3.53
C PHE A 84 -0.41 19.33 -2.04
N ALA A 85 0.75 19.40 -1.39
CA ALA A 85 0.90 19.04 0.02
C ALA A 85 0.00 19.92 0.91
N SER A 86 0.02 21.24 0.75
CA SER A 86 -0.79 22.15 1.56
C SER A 86 -2.30 21.97 1.39
N LYS A 87 -2.74 21.60 0.17
CA LYS A 87 -4.16 21.41 -0.14
C LYS A 87 -4.73 20.11 0.42
N TYR A 88 -4.00 19.00 0.29
CA TYR A 88 -4.52 17.67 0.59
C TYR A 88 -4.00 17.08 1.90
N PHE A 89 -2.89 17.58 2.41
CA PHE A 89 -2.25 17.12 3.63
C PHE A 89 -1.90 18.30 4.54
N PRO A 90 -2.89 19.11 4.94
CA PRO A 90 -2.61 20.26 5.82
C PRO A 90 -1.91 19.78 7.10
N TYR A 91 -0.98 20.59 7.57
CA TYR A 91 -0.16 20.32 8.77
C TYR A 91 0.84 19.17 8.67
N THR A 92 0.99 18.53 7.50
CA THR A 92 2.03 17.53 7.28
C THR A 92 3.29 18.22 6.74
N ALA A 93 4.41 17.99 7.38
CA ALA A 93 5.69 18.55 6.95
C ALA A 93 6.08 18.04 5.56
N SER A 94 6.45 18.94 4.66
CA SER A 94 6.98 18.63 3.32
C SER A 94 8.22 19.48 3.09
N ARG A 95 9.38 18.84 3.05
CA ARG A 95 10.68 19.49 2.91
C ARG A 95 11.30 19.29 1.54
N ILE A 96 10.79 18.35 0.79
CA ILE A 96 11.30 17.98 -0.54
C ILE A 96 10.17 18.14 -1.54
N GLU A 97 10.35 19.07 -2.45
CA GLU A 97 9.42 19.28 -3.57
C GLU A 97 9.43 18.09 -4.53
N GLY A 98 8.38 17.97 -5.33
CA GLY A 98 8.27 16.90 -6.30
C GLY A 98 7.04 17.03 -7.19
N ILE A 99 6.33 15.92 -7.38
CA ILE A 99 5.22 15.80 -8.32
C ILE A 99 3.94 16.47 -7.81
N GLY A 100 3.10 16.84 -8.74
CA GLY A 100 1.77 17.40 -8.49
C GLY A 100 0.65 16.50 -9.03
N LEU A 101 -0.54 17.06 -9.14
CA LEU A 101 -1.72 16.33 -9.61
C LEU A 101 -1.55 15.78 -11.03
N TYR A 102 -0.88 16.49 -11.91
CA TYR A 102 -0.71 16.07 -13.29
C TYR A 102 0.08 14.75 -13.39
N GLU A 103 1.17 14.63 -12.66
CA GLU A 103 1.99 13.42 -12.65
C GLU A 103 1.25 12.25 -11.99
N ILE A 104 0.50 12.51 -10.92
CA ILE A 104 -0.34 11.52 -10.25
C ILE A 104 -1.43 11.01 -11.19
N GLU A 105 -2.12 11.90 -11.90
CA GLU A 105 -3.14 11.53 -12.90
C GLU A 105 -2.54 10.65 -14.00
N LYS A 106 -1.37 11.03 -14.51
CA LYS A 106 -0.67 10.27 -15.53
C LYS A 106 -0.31 8.85 -15.06
N GLU A 107 0.16 8.70 -13.83
CA GLU A 107 0.47 7.38 -13.26
C GLU A 107 -0.79 6.53 -13.07
N ILE A 108 -1.90 7.13 -12.64
CA ILE A 108 -3.18 6.44 -12.50
C ILE A 108 -3.68 5.98 -13.88
N ASP A 109 -3.62 6.85 -14.89
CA ASP A 109 -4.02 6.53 -16.27
C ASP A 109 -3.17 5.40 -16.87
N GLN A 110 -1.87 5.38 -16.61
CA GLN A 110 -1.00 4.29 -17.02
C GLN A 110 -1.41 2.96 -16.39
N ARG A 111 -1.69 2.93 -15.09
CA ARG A 111 -2.18 1.73 -14.39
C ARG A 111 -3.54 1.28 -14.92
N TYR A 112 -4.43 2.25 -15.17
CA TYR A 112 -5.73 1.96 -15.75
C TYR A 112 -5.61 1.31 -17.14
N LYS A 113 -4.81 1.89 -18.03
CA LYS A 113 -4.58 1.36 -19.39
C LYS A 113 -3.94 -0.03 -19.35
N LEU A 114 -3.06 -0.29 -18.39
CA LEU A 114 -2.47 -1.61 -18.19
C LEU A 114 -3.53 -2.63 -17.75
N ALA A 115 -4.43 -2.26 -16.85
CA ALA A 115 -5.47 -3.13 -16.33
C ALA A 115 -6.61 -3.38 -17.36
N TYR A 116 -6.89 -2.39 -18.20
CA TYR A 116 -8.00 -2.42 -19.17
C TYR A 116 -7.51 -2.13 -20.60
N PRO A 117 -6.65 -2.95 -21.17
CA PRO A 117 -6.21 -2.77 -22.55
C PRO A 117 -7.44 -2.82 -23.47
N ASN A 118 -7.62 -1.80 -24.31
CA ASN A 118 -8.78 -1.64 -25.21
C ASN A 118 -10.15 -1.63 -24.48
N ASN A 119 -10.23 -1.09 -23.27
CA ASN A 119 -11.43 -1.07 -22.42
C ASN A 119 -12.01 -2.45 -22.07
N THR A 120 -11.22 -3.49 -22.16
CA THR A 120 -11.59 -4.85 -21.75
C THR A 120 -10.66 -5.34 -20.64
N ILE A 121 -11.19 -6.12 -19.70
CA ILE A 121 -10.37 -6.75 -18.67
C ILE A 121 -9.54 -7.86 -19.32
N ASP A 122 -8.22 -7.72 -19.34
CA ASP A 122 -7.36 -8.82 -19.77
C ASP A 122 -7.19 -9.83 -18.63
N LYS A 123 -7.95 -10.91 -18.68
CA LYS A 123 -7.89 -12.00 -17.71
C LYS A 123 -6.54 -12.74 -17.67
N ARG A 124 -5.65 -12.46 -18.63
CA ARG A 124 -4.30 -13.04 -18.69
C ARG A 124 -3.29 -12.21 -17.89
N LEU A 125 -3.65 -10.99 -17.49
CA LEU A 125 -2.83 -10.19 -16.60
C LEU A 125 -2.86 -10.83 -15.21
N GLY A 126 -1.81 -11.57 -14.88
CA GLY A 126 -1.56 -12.06 -13.53
C GLY A 126 -1.33 -10.90 -12.55
N LEU A 127 -1.33 -11.22 -11.27
CA LEU A 127 -0.94 -10.25 -10.24
C LEU A 127 0.49 -9.76 -10.51
N ASN A 128 0.73 -8.48 -10.25
CA ASN A 128 2.07 -7.90 -10.32
C ASN A 128 3.00 -8.71 -9.41
N ILE A 129 4.21 -8.99 -9.90
CA ILE A 129 5.25 -9.70 -9.14
C ILE A 129 5.62 -8.92 -7.87
N GLY A 130 5.41 -7.62 -7.87
CA GLY A 130 5.78 -6.73 -6.77
C GLY A 130 7.29 -6.52 -6.71
N GLY A 131 7.82 -6.43 -5.50
CA GLY A 131 9.24 -6.24 -5.27
C GLY A 131 9.61 -4.87 -4.73
N GLU A 132 8.64 -3.98 -4.45
CA GLU A 132 8.89 -2.63 -3.92
C GLU A 132 9.61 -2.67 -2.57
N TYR A 133 9.23 -3.58 -1.69
CA TYR A 133 9.82 -3.71 -0.33
C TYR A 133 10.92 -4.74 -0.19
N ARG A 134 10.94 -5.69 -1.11
CA ARG A 134 11.97 -6.74 -1.14
C ARG A 134 12.18 -7.14 -2.58
N TRP A 135 13.43 -7.16 -3.00
CA TRP A 135 13.79 -7.61 -4.33
C TRP A 135 13.14 -8.93 -4.71
N ARG A 136 12.58 -8.98 -5.91
CA ARG A 136 12.05 -10.20 -6.53
C ARG A 136 12.53 -10.30 -7.97
N ARG A 137 12.86 -11.49 -8.40
CA ARG A 137 13.23 -11.74 -9.81
C ARG A 137 12.07 -11.31 -10.72
N ASN A 138 12.37 -10.46 -11.71
CA ASN A 138 11.40 -9.86 -12.63
C ASN A 138 10.35 -8.91 -11.96
N GLY A 139 10.56 -8.52 -10.71
CA GLY A 139 9.77 -7.50 -10.04
C GLY A 139 10.32 -6.09 -10.22
N GLU A 140 9.93 -5.18 -9.33
CA GLU A 140 10.40 -3.79 -9.29
C GLU A 140 11.92 -3.71 -9.26
N ARG A 141 12.50 -2.81 -10.05
CA ARG A 141 13.95 -2.57 -10.07
C ARG A 141 14.34 -1.63 -8.96
N HIS A 142 15.37 -1.98 -8.22
CA HIS A 142 15.96 -1.16 -7.18
C HIS A 142 17.27 -0.54 -7.65
N LEU A 143 17.60 0.63 -7.10
CA LEU A 143 18.90 1.28 -7.37
C LEU A 143 20.06 0.36 -6.98
N LEU A 144 19.92 -0.34 -5.86
CA LEU A 144 20.84 -1.38 -5.41
C LEU A 144 20.21 -2.75 -5.67
N ASP A 145 20.44 -3.32 -6.83
CA ASP A 145 19.95 -4.64 -7.20
C ASP A 145 21.06 -5.69 -6.98
N VAL A 146 20.65 -6.96 -6.77
CA VAL A 146 21.56 -8.12 -6.60
C VAL A 146 22.47 -8.34 -7.81
N LYS A 147 22.22 -7.67 -8.92
CA LYS A 147 23.02 -7.74 -10.16
C LYS A 147 24.00 -6.58 -10.34
N LEU A 148 24.25 -5.79 -9.32
CA LEU A 148 25.33 -4.83 -9.39
C LEU A 148 26.64 -5.61 -9.58
N PRO A 149 27.36 -5.40 -10.71
CA PRO A 149 28.70 -5.96 -10.85
C PRO A 149 29.58 -5.38 -9.75
N GLY A 150 30.30 -6.25 -9.06
CA GLY A 150 31.36 -5.87 -8.12
C GLY A 150 32.53 -5.18 -8.84
#